data_dc6cce3b907cfe95d72de31ab4288bc7
#
_entry.id   dc6cce3b907cfe95d72de31ab4288bc7
#
_cell.length_a   1.000
_cell.length_b   1.000
_cell.length_c   1.000
_cell.angle_alpha   90.00
_cell.angle_beta   90.00
_cell.angle_gamma   90.00
#
_symmetry.space_group_name_H-M   'P 1'
#
loop_
_entity.id
_entity.type
_entity.pdbx_description
1 polymer ?
#
loop_
_entity_poly.entity_id
_entity_poly.type
_entity_poly.pdbx_seq_one_letter_code
_entity_poly.pdbx_strand_id
1 'polypeptide(L)'
;MMRRFTGSMTFGTSAILALLSFAAFAGCKHSAPANAGLKATAQGTALVESSGGHQVGVTGTALKDPLVVQVNDDHGTAVPGALVEFQGSAGVSFDPAAVLTDASGQATTAVTLGAIAGRYELNAVTPGKAAPVSLAIVEVALGYQERVGAILADKYCSRCHDSESSPERVSNYDNLEVKPHPFTDGSTLNKMSDADLTSIILHGGPALNRSALMPPYGNTLSASDVKALIAYTRTVSDPPYQPPGTVYERK
;
A
#
# COMPACT_ATOMS: atom_id res chain seq x y z
N MET A 1 81.33 -24.56 31.50
CA MET A 1 82.03 -25.24 30.42
C MET A 1 81.61 -24.66 29.09
N MET A 2 82.52 -23.98 28.42
CA MET A 2 82.35 -23.21 27.17
C MET A 2 82.09 -24.11 25.98
N ARG A 3 81.22 -23.66 25.07
CA ARG A 3 81.53 -23.80 23.62
C ARG A 3 80.70 -22.80 22.82
N ARG A 4 81.45 -21.85 22.23
CA ARG A 4 81.05 -20.97 21.14
C ARG A 4 80.95 -21.80 19.85
N PHE A 5 79.99 -21.54 18.99
CA PHE A 5 80.16 -21.76 17.54
C PHE A 5 79.53 -20.62 16.77
N THR A 6 80.36 -20.02 15.97
CA THR A 6 80.18 -19.01 14.97
C THR A 6 79.63 -19.64 13.69
N GLY A 7 78.73 -18.96 12.98
CA GLY A 7 78.26 -19.42 11.65
C GLY A 7 77.43 -18.39 10.94
N SER A 8 78.14 -17.62 10.17
CA SER A 8 77.92 -17.13 8.80
C SER A 8 76.56 -16.56 8.39
N MET A 9 76.61 -15.28 8.02
CA MET A 9 75.62 -14.54 7.24
C MET A 9 75.50 -15.07 5.83
N THR A 10 74.27 -15.29 5.36
CA THR A 10 73.96 -15.28 3.92
C THR A 10 72.79 -14.30 3.69
N PHE A 11 73.09 -13.29 2.90
CA PHE A 11 72.14 -12.32 2.38
C PHE A 11 71.23 -13.01 1.35
N GLY A 12 69.94 -13.10 1.63
CA GLY A 12 68.90 -13.51 0.67
C GLY A 12 68.08 -12.29 0.28
N THR A 13 68.21 -11.90 -0.96
CA THR A 13 67.43 -10.85 -1.62
C THR A 13 65.96 -11.31 -1.75
N SER A 14 65.09 -10.78 -0.92
CA SER A 14 63.65 -11.01 -1.05
C SER A 14 63.04 -9.97 -2.00
N ALA A 15 62.58 -10.44 -3.14
CA ALA A 15 61.77 -9.69 -4.08
C ALA A 15 60.37 -9.38 -3.44
N ILE A 16 60.09 -8.10 -3.28
CA ILE A 16 58.78 -7.62 -2.81
C ILE A 16 57.83 -7.70 -4.01
N LEU A 17 56.92 -8.70 -3.99
CA LEU A 17 55.81 -8.81 -4.92
C LEU A 17 54.70 -7.89 -4.44
N ALA A 18 54.55 -6.72 -5.05
CA ALA A 18 53.48 -5.78 -4.81
C ALA A 18 52.16 -6.37 -5.39
N LEU A 19 51.31 -6.93 -4.54
CA LEU A 19 49.94 -7.27 -4.90
C LEU A 19 49.10 -5.99 -5.02
N LEU A 20 48.87 -5.53 -6.26
CA LEU A 20 47.90 -4.51 -6.60
C LEU A 20 46.47 -5.12 -6.37
N SER A 21 45.88 -4.82 -5.21
CA SER A 21 44.48 -5.09 -4.95
C SER A 21 43.63 -4.14 -5.80
N PHE A 22 43.08 -4.64 -6.90
CA PHE A 22 42.03 -3.96 -7.66
C PHE A 22 40.76 -3.97 -6.79
N ALA A 23 40.49 -2.88 -6.08
CA ALA A 23 39.20 -2.62 -5.47
C ALA A 23 38.19 -2.40 -6.62
N ALA A 24 37.41 -3.42 -6.92
CA ALA A 24 36.24 -3.29 -7.78
C ALA A 24 35.23 -2.36 -7.06
N PHE A 25 35.21 -1.10 -7.40
CA PHE A 25 34.10 -0.22 -7.07
C PHE A 25 32.85 -0.78 -7.75
N ALA A 26 32.01 -1.47 -6.98
CA ALA A 26 30.65 -1.76 -7.36
C ALA A 26 29.95 -0.39 -7.52
N GLY A 27 29.93 0.13 -8.74
CA GLY A 27 29.19 1.33 -9.06
C GLY A 27 27.73 1.10 -8.75
N CYS A 28 27.18 1.80 -7.76
CA CYS A 28 25.75 1.95 -7.61
C CYS A 28 25.23 2.46 -8.95
N LYS A 29 24.47 1.58 -9.67
CA LYS A 29 23.70 2.03 -10.82
C LYS A 29 22.67 3.02 -10.28
N HIS A 30 22.96 4.31 -10.39
CA HIS A 30 21.94 5.32 -10.27
C HIS A 30 20.97 5.06 -11.41
N SER A 31 19.77 4.56 -11.09
CA SER A 31 18.67 4.52 -12.05
C SER A 31 18.44 5.97 -12.51
N ALA A 32 18.39 6.19 -13.81
CA ALA A 32 18.04 7.49 -14.34
C ALA A 32 16.66 7.90 -13.76
N PRO A 33 16.44 9.20 -13.47
CA PRO A 33 15.13 9.65 -13.00
C PRO A 33 14.05 9.25 -14.00
N ALA A 34 12.88 8.84 -13.48
CA ALA A 34 11.77 8.34 -14.28
C ALA A 34 11.30 9.34 -15.38
N ASN A 35 11.56 10.63 -15.20
CA ASN A 35 11.24 11.71 -16.12
C ASN A 35 12.36 12.06 -17.11
N ALA A 36 13.46 11.30 -17.17
CA ALA A 36 14.57 11.58 -18.08
C ALA A 36 14.11 11.61 -19.54
N GLY A 37 14.10 12.81 -20.14
CA GLY A 37 13.63 13.04 -21.52
C GLY A 37 12.20 13.57 -21.63
N LEU A 38 11.36 13.55 -20.60
CA LEU A 38 10.06 14.20 -20.61
C LEU A 38 10.25 15.72 -20.37
N LYS A 39 9.67 16.53 -21.23
CA LYS A 39 9.72 17.99 -21.11
C LYS A 39 8.31 18.54 -20.98
N ALA A 40 7.98 19.01 -19.77
CA ALA A 40 6.74 19.71 -19.54
C ALA A 40 6.60 20.93 -20.43
N THR A 41 5.44 21.12 -21.03
CA THR A 41 5.10 22.31 -21.84
C THR A 41 4.15 23.24 -21.11
N ALA A 42 3.55 22.78 -20.00
CA ALA A 42 2.63 23.53 -19.17
C ALA A 42 2.82 23.19 -17.69
N GLN A 43 2.29 24.03 -16.81
CA GLN A 43 2.28 23.86 -15.36
C GLN A 43 0.89 24.07 -14.80
N GLY A 44 0.45 23.17 -13.93
CA GLY A 44 -0.80 23.29 -13.21
C GLY A 44 -0.66 23.90 -11.83
N THR A 45 -1.79 24.11 -11.17
CA THR A 45 -1.87 24.61 -9.79
C THR A 45 -2.60 23.64 -8.87
N ALA A 46 -3.29 22.63 -9.43
CA ALA A 46 -4.01 21.60 -8.69
C ALA A 46 -3.85 20.22 -9.34
N LEU A 47 -3.85 19.18 -8.53
CA LEU A 47 -3.98 17.78 -8.90
C LEU A 47 -5.25 17.22 -8.27
N VAL A 48 -6.05 16.52 -9.05
CA VAL A 48 -7.24 15.82 -8.58
C VAL A 48 -7.23 14.37 -9.07
N GLU A 49 -7.72 13.46 -8.27
CA GLU A 49 -7.96 12.09 -8.69
C GLU A 49 -9.17 12.06 -9.63
N SER A 50 -9.01 11.45 -10.79
CA SER A 50 -10.10 11.21 -11.74
C SER A 50 -10.69 9.82 -11.60
N SER A 51 -9.84 8.81 -11.41
CA SER A 51 -10.26 7.42 -11.18
C SER A 51 -9.08 6.54 -10.77
N GLY A 52 -9.39 5.34 -10.30
CA GLY A 52 -8.42 4.27 -10.05
C GLY A 52 -7.64 4.41 -8.76
N GLY A 53 -8.02 5.30 -7.85
CA GLY A 53 -7.53 5.32 -6.48
C GLY A 53 -8.45 4.53 -5.53
N HIS A 54 -7.97 4.34 -4.29
CA HIS A 54 -8.69 3.64 -3.22
C HIS A 54 -9.04 2.18 -3.52
N GLN A 55 -8.25 1.52 -4.38
CA GLN A 55 -8.45 0.12 -4.72
C GLN A 55 -7.93 -0.81 -3.63
N VAL A 56 -8.55 -1.98 -3.56
CA VAL A 56 -8.07 -3.11 -2.77
C VAL A 56 -7.55 -4.18 -3.74
N GLY A 57 -6.24 -4.40 -3.72
CA GLY A 57 -5.55 -5.35 -4.59
C GLY A 57 -4.86 -6.46 -3.81
N VAL A 58 -4.09 -7.28 -4.51
CA VAL A 58 -3.30 -8.37 -3.95
C VAL A 58 -1.84 -7.94 -3.85
N THR A 59 -1.17 -8.35 -2.78
CA THR A 59 0.27 -8.12 -2.61
C THR A 59 1.06 -8.58 -3.84
N GLY A 60 1.99 -7.74 -4.31
CA GLY A 60 2.87 -8.04 -5.42
C GLY A 60 2.21 -8.09 -6.80
N THR A 61 0.96 -7.66 -6.95
CA THR A 61 0.26 -7.65 -8.23
C THR A 61 -0.13 -6.24 -8.67
N ALA A 62 -0.34 -6.07 -9.97
CA ALA A 62 -0.92 -4.85 -10.51
C ALA A 62 -2.38 -4.68 -10.03
N LEU A 63 -2.75 -3.43 -9.75
CA LEU A 63 -4.15 -3.07 -9.51
C LEU A 63 -4.97 -3.30 -10.77
N LYS A 64 -6.28 -3.51 -10.58
CA LYS A 64 -7.21 -3.82 -11.66
C LYS A 64 -7.37 -2.64 -12.62
N ASP A 65 -7.57 -1.46 -12.05
CA ASP A 65 -7.81 -0.25 -12.80
C ASP A 65 -6.58 0.67 -12.72
N PRO A 66 -6.19 1.34 -13.80
CA PRO A 66 -5.09 2.29 -13.76
C PRO A 66 -5.45 3.50 -12.92
N LEU A 67 -4.46 4.06 -12.23
CA LEU A 67 -4.61 5.34 -11.54
C LEU A 67 -4.59 6.47 -12.55
N VAL A 68 -5.62 7.32 -12.54
CA VAL A 68 -5.76 8.48 -13.40
C VAL A 68 -5.88 9.72 -12.53
N VAL A 69 -4.99 10.69 -12.73
CA VAL A 69 -5.04 11.99 -12.09
C VAL A 69 -5.17 13.09 -13.16
N GLN A 70 -5.81 14.20 -12.81
CA GLN A 70 -5.94 15.35 -13.69
C GLN A 70 -5.21 16.55 -13.09
N VAL A 71 -4.47 17.24 -13.94
CA VAL A 71 -3.83 18.52 -13.62
C VAL A 71 -4.73 19.65 -14.06
N ASN A 72 -5.02 20.59 -13.14
CA ASN A 72 -5.84 21.76 -13.41
C ASN A 72 -5.05 23.06 -13.14
N ASP A 73 -5.48 24.14 -13.79
CA ASP A 73 -5.03 25.50 -13.49
C ASP A 73 -5.82 26.10 -12.31
N ASP A 74 -5.58 27.38 -12.02
CA ASP A 74 -6.23 28.15 -10.96
C ASP A 74 -7.72 28.45 -11.22
N HIS A 75 -8.22 28.19 -12.43
CA HIS A 75 -9.63 28.29 -12.81
C HIS A 75 -10.32 26.92 -12.85
N GLY A 76 -9.61 25.85 -12.52
CA GLY A 76 -10.12 24.47 -12.62
C GLY A 76 -10.10 23.91 -14.04
N THR A 77 -9.45 24.60 -15.00
CA THR A 77 -9.34 24.13 -16.37
C THR A 77 -8.23 23.08 -16.49
N ALA A 78 -8.50 22.02 -17.23
CA ALA A 78 -7.53 20.96 -17.49
C ALA A 78 -6.27 21.48 -18.20
N VAL A 79 -5.09 21.02 -17.79
CA VAL A 79 -3.78 21.47 -18.29
C VAL A 79 -3.10 20.33 -19.08
N PRO A 80 -3.14 20.33 -20.41
CA PRO A 80 -2.38 19.39 -21.24
C PRO A 80 -0.87 19.67 -21.20
N GLY A 81 -0.04 18.61 -21.31
CA GLY A 81 1.41 18.72 -21.40
C GLY A 81 2.10 19.07 -20.06
N ALA A 82 1.41 18.97 -18.94
CA ALA A 82 2.02 19.04 -17.61
C ALA A 82 2.71 17.70 -17.27
N LEU A 83 3.88 17.76 -16.64
CA LEU A 83 4.55 16.56 -16.16
C LEU A 83 3.92 16.10 -14.85
N VAL A 84 3.60 14.81 -14.76
CA VAL A 84 3.20 14.15 -13.51
C VAL A 84 4.18 13.04 -13.21
N GLU A 85 4.72 13.02 -12.00
CA GLU A 85 5.57 11.97 -11.45
C GLU A 85 4.80 11.22 -10.37
N PHE A 86 4.83 9.88 -10.44
CA PHE A 86 4.19 9.01 -9.46
C PHE A 86 5.26 8.43 -8.53
N GLN A 87 5.00 8.54 -7.23
CA GLN A 87 5.87 8.07 -6.16
C GLN A 87 5.04 7.28 -5.16
N GLY A 88 5.64 6.36 -4.43
CA GLY A 88 4.89 5.55 -3.47
C GLY A 88 5.75 4.98 -2.36
N SER A 89 5.09 4.37 -1.39
CA SER A 89 5.71 3.59 -0.32
C SER A 89 6.64 2.51 -0.89
N ALA A 90 7.58 2.04 -0.08
CA ALA A 90 8.54 1.01 -0.49
C ALA A 90 7.85 -0.24 -1.09
N GLY A 91 8.33 -0.67 -2.25
CA GLY A 91 7.83 -1.85 -2.96
C GLY A 91 6.71 -1.58 -3.97
N VAL A 92 6.13 -0.38 -4.01
CA VAL A 92 5.20 0.02 -5.06
C VAL A 92 5.97 0.39 -6.33
N SER A 93 5.43 0.04 -7.49
CA SER A 93 5.95 0.48 -8.77
C SER A 93 4.85 1.03 -9.67
N PHE A 94 5.25 1.91 -10.58
CA PHE A 94 4.39 2.61 -11.52
C PHE A 94 4.88 2.40 -12.94
N ASP A 95 3.95 2.22 -13.88
CA ASP A 95 4.28 2.10 -15.30
C ASP A 95 3.28 2.90 -16.16
N PRO A 96 3.68 4.05 -16.69
CA PRO A 96 4.96 4.76 -16.49
C PRO A 96 5.02 5.45 -15.10
N ALA A 97 6.23 5.60 -14.54
CA ALA A 97 6.43 6.35 -13.29
C ALA A 97 6.42 7.88 -13.48
N ALA A 98 6.51 8.35 -14.70
CA ALA A 98 6.34 9.76 -15.06
C ALA A 98 5.73 9.87 -16.45
N VAL A 99 4.79 10.81 -16.64
CA VAL A 99 4.04 10.99 -17.88
C VAL A 99 3.62 12.46 -18.05
N LEU A 100 3.49 12.89 -19.29
CA LEU A 100 2.86 14.18 -19.61
C LEU A 100 1.34 14.00 -19.70
N THR A 101 0.59 14.97 -19.16
CA THR A 101 -0.87 14.96 -19.30
C THR A 101 -1.30 15.02 -20.77
N ASP A 102 -2.34 14.31 -21.08
CA ASP A 102 -2.97 14.26 -22.41
C ASP A 102 -3.79 15.53 -22.73
N ALA A 103 -4.54 15.52 -23.82
CA ALA A 103 -5.38 16.64 -24.26
C ALA A 103 -6.51 16.99 -23.26
N SER A 104 -6.91 16.06 -22.40
CA SER A 104 -7.88 16.27 -21.33
C SER A 104 -7.23 16.65 -20.00
N GLY A 105 -5.92 16.88 -19.97
CA GLY A 105 -5.16 17.20 -18.76
C GLY A 105 -4.93 16.00 -17.83
N GLN A 106 -5.14 14.77 -18.32
CA GLN A 106 -5.05 13.55 -17.53
C GLN A 106 -3.69 12.85 -17.70
N ALA A 107 -3.20 12.30 -16.58
CA ALA A 107 -2.02 11.45 -16.51
C ALA A 107 -2.42 10.08 -15.95
N THR A 108 -2.05 9.01 -16.63
CA THR A 108 -2.44 7.63 -16.32
C THR A 108 -1.20 6.78 -16.04
N THR A 109 -1.27 5.95 -15.01
CA THR A 109 -0.23 4.96 -14.69
C THR A 109 -0.85 3.65 -14.21
N ALA A 110 -0.22 2.51 -14.55
CA ALA A 110 -0.50 1.24 -13.90
C ALA A 110 0.27 1.16 -12.58
N VAL A 111 -0.40 0.73 -11.52
CA VAL A 111 0.19 0.60 -10.18
C VAL A 111 0.36 -0.87 -9.83
N THR A 112 1.56 -1.29 -9.43
CA THR A 112 1.82 -2.61 -8.86
C THR A 112 2.12 -2.46 -7.37
N LEU A 113 1.36 -3.16 -6.53
CA LEU A 113 1.49 -3.10 -5.07
C LEU A 113 2.72 -3.88 -4.59
N GLY A 114 3.25 -3.49 -3.43
CA GLY A 114 4.34 -4.19 -2.77
C GLY A 114 3.95 -5.58 -2.24
N ALA A 115 4.95 -6.35 -1.80
CA ALA A 115 4.79 -7.75 -1.37
C ALA A 115 4.25 -7.91 0.06
N ILE A 116 4.04 -6.83 0.81
CA ILE A 116 3.58 -6.86 2.21
C ILE A 116 2.12 -6.43 2.24
N ALA A 117 1.28 -7.14 2.99
CA ALA A 117 -0.10 -6.74 3.20
C ALA A 117 -0.18 -5.43 4.01
N GLY A 118 -1.09 -4.54 3.63
CA GLY A 118 -1.29 -3.26 4.32
C GLY A 118 -1.66 -2.12 3.38
N ARG A 119 -1.62 -0.92 3.93
CA ARG A 119 -1.93 0.33 3.20
C ARG A 119 -0.65 0.88 2.57
N TYR A 120 -0.78 1.32 1.33
CA TYR A 120 0.28 1.95 0.56
C TYR A 120 -0.10 3.38 0.23
N GLU A 121 0.74 4.32 0.65
CA GLU A 121 0.60 5.72 0.28
C GLU A 121 1.26 5.96 -1.06
N LEU A 122 0.51 6.52 -2.00
CA LEU A 122 0.93 6.95 -3.32
C LEU A 122 0.87 8.46 -3.38
N ASN A 123 1.76 9.08 -4.15
CA ASN A 123 1.75 10.50 -4.40
C ASN A 123 1.90 10.76 -5.90
N ALA A 124 0.96 11.49 -6.47
CA ALA A 124 1.15 12.13 -7.77
C ALA A 124 1.70 13.53 -7.53
N VAL A 125 2.75 13.90 -8.24
CA VAL A 125 3.42 15.19 -8.08
C VAL A 125 3.57 15.86 -9.44
N THR A 126 3.23 17.14 -9.54
CA THR A 126 3.48 17.97 -10.73
C THR A 126 4.24 19.25 -10.35
N PRO A 127 5.19 19.71 -11.19
CA PRO A 127 5.82 21.01 -10.98
C PRO A 127 4.79 22.13 -11.04
N GLY A 128 4.70 22.94 -9.99
CA GLY A 128 3.87 24.13 -9.95
C GLY A 128 4.69 25.41 -10.13
N LYS A 129 4.01 26.55 -10.28
CA LYS A 129 4.66 27.86 -10.50
C LYS A 129 5.57 28.29 -9.34
N ALA A 130 5.19 28.02 -8.09
CA ALA A 130 5.92 28.42 -6.89
C ALA A 130 6.51 27.23 -6.13
N ALA A 131 5.77 26.11 -6.10
CA ALA A 131 6.17 24.87 -5.44
C ALA A 131 5.52 23.70 -6.16
N PRO A 132 6.05 22.47 -6.02
CA PRO A 132 5.39 21.27 -6.53
C PRO A 132 3.98 21.12 -5.91
N VAL A 133 3.04 20.66 -6.71
CA VAL A 133 1.69 20.29 -6.29
C VAL A 133 1.65 18.79 -6.14
N SER A 134 1.12 18.28 -5.03
CA SER A 134 1.03 16.84 -4.76
C SER A 134 -0.39 16.44 -4.40
N LEU A 135 -0.74 15.20 -4.75
CA LEU A 135 -1.97 14.53 -4.40
C LEU A 135 -1.62 13.19 -3.76
N ALA A 136 -2.05 13.00 -2.51
CA ALA A 136 -1.89 11.73 -1.81
C ALA A 136 -3.09 10.83 -2.09
N ILE A 137 -2.81 9.55 -2.37
CA ILE A 137 -3.79 8.51 -2.66
C ILE A 137 -3.40 7.28 -1.82
N VAL A 138 -4.36 6.51 -1.37
CA VAL A 138 -4.11 5.32 -0.56
C VAL A 138 -4.69 4.09 -1.24
N GLU A 139 -3.85 3.06 -1.41
CA GLU A 139 -4.24 1.74 -1.89
C GLU A 139 -4.06 0.70 -0.78
N VAL A 140 -4.79 -0.41 -0.88
CA VAL A 140 -4.69 -1.50 0.10
C VAL A 140 -4.24 -2.78 -0.59
N ALA A 141 -3.19 -3.43 -0.04
CA ALA A 141 -2.72 -4.73 -0.48
C ALA A 141 -3.15 -5.82 0.50
N LEU A 142 -3.83 -6.84 0.01
CA LEU A 142 -4.23 -8.02 0.78
C LEU A 142 -3.24 -9.16 0.58
N GLY A 143 -2.72 -9.69 1.69
CA GLY A 143 -1.99 -10.96 1.73
C GLY A 143 -2.94 -12.16 1.61
N TYR A 144 -2.41 -13.37 1.78
CA TYR A 144 -3.22 -14.58 1.64
C TYR A 144 -4.36 -14.65 2.65
N GLN A 145 -4.08 -14.36 3.93
CA GLN A 145 -5.07 -14.45 5.00
C GLN A 145 -6.17 -13.40 4.84
N GLU A 146 -5.80 -12.17 4.53
CA GLU A 146 -6.72 -11.07 4.30
C GLU A 146 -7.62 -11.31 3.08
N ARG A 147 -7.07 -11.93 2.02
CA ARG A 147 -7.86 -12.33 0.84
C ARG A 147 -8.91 -13.41 1.18
N VAL A 148 -8.54 -14.40 1.99
CA VAL A 148 -9.52 -15.38 2.48
C VAL A 148 -10.61 -14.67 3.26
N GLY A 149 -10.23 -13.71 4.13
CA GLY A 149 -11.18 -12.88 4.88
C GLY A 149 -12.10 -12.06 3.96
N ALA A 150 -11.56 -11.44 2.91
CA ALA A 150 -12.35 -10.69 1.92
C ALA A 150 -13.38 -11.57 1.21
N ILE A 151 -13.00 -12.76 0.78
CA ILE A 151 -13.92 -13.74 0.14
C ILE A 151 -15.03 -14.16 1.11
N LEU A 152 -14.69 -14.43 2.37
CA LEU A 152 -15.66 -14.78 3.39
C LEU A 152 -16.60 -13.62 3.72
N ALA A 153 -16.06 -12.39 3.81
CA ALA A 153 -16.83 -11.18 4.02
C ALA A 153 -17.84 -10.96 2.88
N ASP A 154 -17.39 -11.06 1.64
CA ASP A 154 -18.30 -10.94 0.49
C ASP A 154 -19.39 -11.99 0.52
N LYS A 155 -19.05 -13.25 0.77
CA LYS A 155 -20.00 -14.37 0.76
C LYS A 155 -21.05 -14.31 1.88
N TYR A 156 -20.67 -13.92 3.09
CA TYR A 156 -21.52 -14.07 4.28
C TYR A 156 -21.98 -12.76 4.91
N CYS A 157 -21.26 -11.65 4.69
CA CYS A 157 -21.43 -10.44 5.48
C CYS A 157 -21.82 -9.22 4.65
N SER A 158 -21.28 -9.07 3.43
CA SER A 158 -21.41 -7.86 2.61
C SER A 158 -22.85 -7.57 2.20
N ARG A 159 -23.74 -8.56 2.19
CA ARG A 159 -25.18 -8.32 1.96
C ARG A 159 -25.77 -7.29 2.94
N CYS A 160 -25.25 -7.24 4.17
CA CYS A 160 -25.71 -6.31 5.20
C CYS A 160 -24.68 -5.23 5.53
N HIS A 161 -23.36 -5.52 5.40
CA HIS A 161 -22.28 -4.62 5.79
C HIS A 161 -21.72 -3.76 4.65
N ASP A 162 -22.29 -3.88 3.45
CA ASP A 162 -21.91 -3.10 2.29
C ASP A 162 -23.16 -2.49 1.65
N SER A 163 -23.14 -1.18 1.39
CA SER A 163 -24.26 -0.47 0.77
C SER A 163 -24.36 -0.72 -0.74
N GLU A 164 -23.28 -1.18 -1.37
CA GLU A 164 -23.26 -1.41 -2.81
C GLU A 164 -23.80 -2.79 -3.19
N SER A 165 -24.49 -2.82 -4.31
CA SER A 165 -24.93 -4.08 -4.96
C SER A 165 -23.97 -4.43 -6.08
N SER A 166 -23.66 -5.72 -6.25
CA SER A 166 -22.96 -6.26 -7.39
C SER A 166 -23.87 -7.11 -8.27
N PRO A 167 -23.45 -7.52 -9.49
CA PRO A 167 -24.24 -8.45 -10.30
C PRO A 167 -24.59 -9.76 -9.58
N GLU A 168 -23.73 -10.19 -8.65
CA GLU A 168 -23.87 -11.45 -7.91
C GLU A 168 -24.56 -11.27 -6.55
N ARG A 169 -24.69 -10.03 -6.07
CA ARG A 169 -25.16 -9.74 -4.70
C ARG A 169 -26.00 -8.47 -4.63
N VAL A 170 -27.24 -8.59 -4.18
CA VAL A 170 -28.09 -7.45 -3.85
C VAL A 170 -27.85 -7.05 -2.39
N SER A 171 -27.47 -5.81 -2.15
CA SER A 171 -27.33 -5.25 -0.81
C SER A 171 -28.70 -5.13 -0.11
N ASN A 172 -28.72 -5.44 1.17
CA ASN A 172 -29.86 -5.19 2.06
C ASN A 172 -29.58 -4.04 3.03
N TYR A 173 -28.45 -3.37 2.89
CA TYR A 173 -27.97 -2.35 3.82
C TYR A 173 -29.00 -1.24 4.04
N ASP A 174 -29.56 -0.71 2.96
CA ASP A 174 -30.50 0.40 3.02
C ASP A 174 -31.85 0.05 3.64
N ASN A 175 -32.21 -1.24 3.65
CA ASN A 175 -33.46 -1.74 4.24
C ASN A 175 -33.34 -2.04 5.76
N LEU A 176 -32.14 -1.95 6.34
CA LEU A 176 -31.94 -2.19 7.76
C LEU A 176 -32.23 -0.93 8.57
N GLU A 177 -33.04 -1.06 9.63
CA GLU A 177 -33.33 0.04 10.55
C GLU A 177 -32.04 0.51 11.27
N VAL A 178 -31.25 -0.45 11.76
CA VAL A 178 -29.94 -0.20 12.35
C VAL A 178 -28.87 -0.59 11.33
N LYS A 179 -28.16 0.41 10.81
CA LYS A 179 -27.09 0.20 9.82
C LYS A 179 -25.90 -0.48 10.47
N PRO A 180 -25.44 -1.63 9.96
CA PRO A 180 -24.19 -2.21 10.43
C PRO A 180 -22.99 -1.40 9.92
N HIS A 181 -21.88 -1.44 10.67
CA HIS A 181 -20.65 -0.77 10.28
C HIS A 181 -20.03 -1.45 9.05
N PRO A 182 -19.67 -0.70 7.99
CA PRO A 182 -18.85 -1.25 6.91
C PRO A 182 -17.50 -1.73 7.45
N PHE A 183 -16.87 -2.69 6.81
CA PHE A 183 -15.54 -3.19 7.23
C PHE A 183 -14.46 -2.12 7.19
N THR A 184 -14.66 -1.06 6.40
CA THR A 184 -13.79 0.12 6.33
C THR A 184 -13.97 1.11 7.47
N ASP A 185 -15.03 1.01 8.31
CA ASP A 185 -15.23 1.92 9.44
C ASP A 185 -14.25 1.63 10.59
N GLY A 186 -13.01 2.07 10.43
CA GLY A 186 -11.98 1.97 11.46
C GLY A 186 -12.27 2.81 12.70
N SER A 187 -13.05 3.88 12.57
CA SER A 187 -13.41 4.74 13.69
C SER A 187 -14.17 3.99 14.78
N THR A 188 -14.95 2.99 14.41
CA THR A 188 -15.72 2.11 15.29
C THR A 188 -15.06 0.76 15.49
N LEU A 189 -14.73 0.04 14.41
CA LEU A 189 -14.25 -1.34 14.48
C LEU A 189 -12.88 -1.48 15.13
N ASN A 190 -12.03 -0.47 15.02
CA ASN A 190 -10.70 -0.49 15.68
C ASN A 190 -10.75 -0.34 17.21
N LYS A 191 -11.88 0.11 17.76
CA LYS A 191 -12.10 0.16 19.22
C LYS A 191 -12.50 -1.19 19.81
N MET A 192 -12.96 -2.11 18.97
CA MET A 192 -13.30 -3.47 19.39
C MET A 192 -12.03 -4.32 19.45
N SER A 193 -11.91 -5.14 20.49
CA SER A 193 -10.83 -6.12 20.56
C SER A 193 -11.06 -7.26 19.54
N ASP A 194 -10.00 -8.01 19.19
CA ASP A 194 -10.14 -9.20 18.35
C ASP A 194 -11.01 -10.28 19.02
N ALA A 195 -11.03 -10.30 20.37
CA ALA A 195 -11.93 -11.16 21.14
C ALA A 195 -13.40 -10.76 20.97
N ASP A 196 -13.70 -9.45 20.99
CA ASP A 196 -15.06 -8.94 20.75
C ASP A 196 -15.51 -9.22 19.32
N LEU A 197 -14.63 -8.97 18.33
CA LEU A 197 -14.90 -9.31 16.94
C LEU A 197 -15.14 -10.81 16.75
N THR A 198 -14.33 -11.64 17.40
CA THR A 198 -14.53 -13.11 17.40
C THR A 198 -15.88 -13.46 17.99
N SER A 199 -16.24 -12.88 19.15
CA SER A 199 -17.49 -13.16 19.85
C SER A 199 -18.72 -12.78 19.01
N ILE A 200 -18.73 -11.58 18.42
CA ILE A 200 -19.86 -11.12 17.62
C ILE A 200 -20.02 -11.92 16.31
N ILE A 201 -18.92 -12.36 15.70
CA ILE A 201 -18.97 -13.21 14.51
C ILE A 201 -19.51 -14.59 14.85
N LEU A 202 -19.02 -15.22 15.92
CA LEU A 202 -19.43 -16.58 16.29
C LEU A 202 -20.84 -16.67 16.86
N HIS A 203 -21.23 -15.67 17.65
CA HIS A 203 -22.48 -15.72 18.45
C HIS A 203 -23.54 -14.70 18.03
N GLY A 204 -23.24 -13.89 17.01
CA GLY A 204 -24.16 -12.87 16.50
C GLY A 204 -24.19 -11.58 17.33
N GLY A 205 -24.98 -10.61 16.86
CA GLY A 205 -25.08 -9.30 17.50
C GLY A 205 -25.46 -9.31 18.99
N PRO A 206 -26.37 -10.16 19.45
CA PRO A 206 -26.74 -10.25 20.87
C PRO A 206 -25.58 -10.54 21.83
N ALA A 207 -24.51 -11.20 21.37
CA ALA A 207 -23.33 -11.48 22.20
C ALA A 207 -22.66 -10.22 22.77
N LEU A 208 -22.81 -9.09 22.09
CA LEU A 208 -22.28 -7.78 22.52
C LEU A 208 -23.41 -6.74 22.72
N ASN A 209 -24.63 -7.18 23.00
CA ASN A 209 -25.82 -6.32 23.15
C ASN A 209 -26.06 -5.46 21.89
N ARG A 210 -25.83 -6.02 20.70
CA ARG A 210 -26.08 -5.40 19.40
C ARG A 210 -27.33 -6.01 18.75
N SER A 211 -27.65 -5.56 17.54
CA SER A 211 -28.83 -6.00 16.80
C SER A 211 -28.89 -7.52 16.62
N ALA A 212 -30.05 -8.12 16.92
CA ALA A 212 -30.33 -9.54 16.67
C ALA A 212 -30.39 -9.89 15.17
N LEU A 213 -30.40 -8.89 14.29
CA LEU A 213 -30.37 -9.11 12.84
C LEU A 213 -29.00 -9.61 12.35
N MET A 214 -27.93 -9.43 13.14
CA MET A 214 -26.64 -10.07 12.85
C MET A 214 -26.68 -11.52 13.38
N PRO A 215 -26.72 -12.53 12.49
CA PRO A 215 -26.83 -13.93 12.90
C PRO A 215 -25.49 -14.47 13.42
N PRO A 216 -25.51 -15.58 14.22
CA PRO A 216 -24.31 -16.29 14.62
C PRO A 216 -23.74 -17.14 13.47
N TYR A 217 -22.42 -17.12 13.30
CA TYR A 217 -21.71 -17.91 12.30
C TYR A 217 -20.87 -19.06 12.89
N GLY A 218 -20.98 -19.33 14.20
CA GLY A 218 -20.16 -20.33 14.89
C GLY A 218 -20.28 -21.76 14.35
N ASN A 219 -21.40 -22.11 13.70
CA ASN A 219 -21.61 -23.41 13.05
C ASN A 219 -21.21 -23.41 11.55
N THR A 220 -20.81 -22.25 11.00
CA THR A 220 -20.53 -22.08 9.57
C THR A 220 -19.05 -21.80 9.32
N LEU A 221 -18.43 -21.03 10.21
CA LEU A 221 -17.06 -20.57 10.07
C LEU A 221 -16.13 -21.30 11.04
N SER A 222 -14.99 -21.74 10.56
CA SER A 222 -13.91 -22.26 11.39
C SER A 222 -13.17 -21.14 12.14
N ALA A 223 -12.37 -21.51 13.14
CA ALA A 223 -11.52 -20.55 13.85
C ALA A 223 -10.52 -19.84 12.94
N SER A 224 -10.05 -20.51 11.88
CA SER A 224 -9.18 -19.89 10.86
C SER A 224 -9.93 -18.88 9.99
N ASP A 225 -11.19 -19.16 9.65
CA ASP A 225 -12.03 -18.24 8.88
C ASP A 225 -12.30 -16.96 9.65
N VAL A 226 -12.60 -17.07 10.94
CA VAL A 226 -12.82 -15.91 11.82
C VAL A 226 -11.55 -15.06 11.92
N LYS A 227 -10.37 -15.68 12.08
CA LYS A 227 -9.10 -14.96 12.06
C LYS A 227 -8.85 -14.24 10.73
N ALA A 228 -9.20 -14.88 9.61
CA ALA A 228 -9.06 -14.28 8.28
C ALA A 228 -9.98 -13.06 8.11
N LEU A 229 -11.24 -13.15 8.56
CA LEU A 229 -12.19 -12.03 8.57
C LEU A 229 -11.67 -10.85 9.41
N ILE A 230 -11.12 -11.12 10.60
CA ILE A 230 -10.57 -10.08 11.46
C ILE A 230 -9.35 -9.44 10.78
N ALA A 231 -8.43 -10.23 10.22
CA ALA A 231 -7.28 -9.73 9.50
C ALA A 231 -7.69 -8.80 8.33
N TYR A 232 -8.69 -9.22 7.53
CA TYR A 232 -9.26 -8.39 6.48
C TYR A 232 -9.82 -7.07 7.03
N THR A 233 -10.68 -7.13 8.04
CA THR A 233 -11.28 -5.95 8.67
C THR A 233 -10.21 -4.95 9.15
N ARG A 234 -9.15 -5.44 9.82
CA ARG A 234 -8.05 -4.61 10.30
C ARG A 234 -7.24 -3.96 9.18
N THR A 235 -7.08 -4.67 8.05
CA THR A 235 -6.30 -4.18 6.92
C THR A 235 -7.03 -3.12 6.11
N VAL A 236 -8.36 -3.27 5.91
CA VAL A 236 -9.14 -2.30 5.11
C VAL A 236 -9.66 -1.12 5.92
N SER A 237 -9.58 -1.16 7.25
CA SER A 237 -10.14 -0.11 8.13
C SER A 237 -9.53 1.27 7.87
N ASP A 238 -10.38 2.30 7.92
CA ASP A 238 -10.01 3.70 7.82
C ASP A 238 -10.71 4.50 8.96
N PRO A 239 -9.98 5.15 9.87
CA PRO A 239 -8.51 5.18 9.98
C PRO A 239 -7.88 3.80 10.19
N PRO A 240 -6.56 3.66 9.85
CA PRO A 240 -5.87 2.37 9.94
C PRO A 240 -5.89 1.77 11.35
N TYR A 241 -5.99 0.44 11.42
CA TYR A 241 -5.87 -0.27 12.70
C TYR A 241 -4.47 -0.14 13.28
N GLN A 242 -4.43 0.16 14.56
CA GLN A 242 -3.21 0.26 15.34
C GLN A 242 -3.25 -0.77 16.48
N PRO A 243 -2.41 -1.82 16.43
CA PRO A 243 -2.33 -2.78 17.52
C PRO A 243 -2.03 -2.10 18.85
N PRO A 244 -2.63 -2.53 19.97
CA PRO A 244 -2.33 -1.99 21.30
C PRO A 244 -0.82 -2.05 21.58
N GLY A 245 -0.26 -0.96 22.11
CA GLY A 245 1.17 -0.85 22.43
C GLY A 245 2.07 -0.40 21.29
N THR A 246 1.54 -0.09 20.13
CA THR A 246 2.31 0.52 19.03
C THR A 246 2.64 1.97 19.38
N VAL A 247 3.94 2.28 19.56
CA VAL A 247 4.42 3.65 19.76
C VAL A 247 4.72 4.26 18.41
N TYR A 248 4.01 5.32 18.05
CA TYR A 248 4.31 6.09 16.84
C TYR A 248 5.36 7.15 17.17
N GLU A 249 6.52 7.05 16.54
CA GLU A 249 7.41 8.20 16.46
C GLU A 249 6.75 9.28 15.58
N ARG A 250 6.41 10.41 16.18
CA ARG A 250 6.00 11.60 15.42
C ARG A 250 7.20 12.07 14.60
N LYS A 251 7.10 11.98 13.29
CA LYS A 251 8.02 12.63 12.36
C LYS A 251 7.74 14.10 12.29
#